data_201f806f77342449c097f4b332f0e0c2
#
_entry.id   201f806f77342449c097f4b332f0e0c2
#
_cell.length_a   1.000
_cell.length_b   1.000
_cell.length_c   1.000
_cell.angle_alpha   90.00
_cell.angle_beta   90.00
_cell.angle_gamma   90.00
#
_symmetry.space_group_name_H-M   'P 1'
#
loop_
_entity.id
_entity.type
_entity.pdbx_description
1 polymer ?
#
loop_
_entity_poly.entity_id
_entity_poly.type
_entity_poly.pdbx_seq_one_letter_code
_entity_poly.pdbx_strand_id
1 'polypeptide(L)'
;MADELSEEMRNQESVQSEQVDSRGGVADRVADPFLEKVAKLCDDLRTSQEKRREEIEARYPRVFGSGTKSDDPNQSFGTVAWEFGYGWDTLIENLAAAIDREIEHDPSLLIEDHENGKFAFKVEQMKEKFGALRFYYSGGNDRIHALVDMTENLSASVCEVCGSLGTLCKKNNGSWMKTLCEDCAEKMGYTPVLFDDDAEA
;
A
#
# COMPACT_ATOMS: atom_id res chain seq x y z
N MET A 1 48.64 -10.85 39.48
CA MET A 1 47.36 -11.13 38.76
C MET A 1 46.49 -9.92 38.47
N ALA A 2 46.89 -8.72 38.85
CA ALA A 2 46.19 -7.47 38.49
C ALA A 2 46.94 -6.61 37.47
N ASP A 3 48.21 -6.94 37.19
CA ASP A 3 49.06 -6.18 36.26
C ASP A 3 49.07 -6.75 34.82
N GLU A 4 48.71 -8.01 34.63
CA GLU A 4 48.70 -8.62 33.30
C GLU A 4 47.45 -8.27 32.47
N LEU A 5 46.35 -7.91 33.12
CA LEU A 5 45.10 -7.50 32.41
C LEU A 5 45.13 -6.05 31.91
N SER A 6 46.08 -5.24 32.40
CA SER A 6 46.22 -3.83 31.98
C SER A 6 47.12 -3.64 30.75
N GLU A 7 47.92 -4.64 30.38
CA GLU A 7 48.75 -4.59 29.18
C GLU A 7 48.05 -5.12 27.94
N GLU A 8 47.11 -6.08 28.05
CA GLU A 8 46.32 -6.56 26.93
C GLU A 8 45.27 -5.53 26.46
N MET A 9 44.75 -4.70 27.37
CA MET A 9 43.80 -3.65 26.97
C MET A 9 44.45 -2.43 26.32
N ARG A 10 45.75 -2.21 26.52
CA ARG A 10 46.48 -1.11 25.91
C ARG A 10 46.99 -1.43 24.49
N ASN A 11 47.03 -2.70 24.13
CA ASN A 11 47.50 -3.15 22.81
C ASN A 11 46.38 -3.25 21.76
N GLN A 12 45.11 -3.04 22.13
CA GLN A 12 44.00 -3.04 21.20
C GLN A 12 43.58 -1.63 20.69
N GLU A 13 44.16 -0.57 21.26
CA GLU A 13 43.86 0.83 20.83
C GLU A 13 44.90 1.41 19.83
N SER A 14 45.87 0.65 19.39
CA SER A 14 46.91 1.14 18.48
C SER A 14 46.84 0.60 17.04
N VAL A 15 45.72 0.03 16.62
CA VAL A 15 45.51 -0.36 15.21
C VAL A 15 44.27 0.31 14.70
N GLN A 16 44.43 1.41 14.05
CA GLN A 16 43.74 1.98 12.91
C GLN A 16 43.66 3.50 12.94
N SER A 17 44.83 4.14 12.78
CA SER A 17 44.88 5.41 12.06
C SER A 17 45.32 5.08 10.62
N GLU A 18 44.42 4.53 9.81
CA GLU A 18 44.61 4.49 8.37
C GLU A 18 44.36 5.89 7.79
N GLN A 19 45.42 6.37 7.19
CA GLN A 19 45.49 7.61 6.43
C GLN A 19 44.40 7.59 5.33
N VAL A 20 43.50 8.53 5.40
CA VAL A 20 42.61 8.85 4.28
C VAL A 20 43.44 9.50 3.19
N ASP A 21 43.79 8.74 2.17
CA ASP A 21 44.44 9.28 0.97
C ASP A 21 43.39 10.17 0.23
N SER A 22 43.77 11.43 0.06
CA SER A 22 43.00 12.48 -0.57
C SER A 22 42.96 12.40 -2.09
N ARG A 23 42.78 11.22 -2.65
CA ARG A 23 42.47 11.01 -4.08
C ARG A 23 41.12 10.37 -4.18
N GLY A 24 40.14 11.19 -4.58
CA GLY A 24 38.73 10.79 -4.83
C GLY A 24 38.60 9.69 -5.89
N GLY A 25 39.01 8.49 -5.54
CA GLY A 25 38.64 7.27 -6.22
C GLY A 25 37.33 6.79 -5.62
N VAL A 26 36.24 6.95 -6.34
CA VAL A 26 35.02 6.15 -6.12
C VAL A 26 35.46 4.71 -6.22
N ALA A 27 35.59 4.04 -5.07
CA ALA A 27 35.83 2.59 -5.06
C ALA A 27 34.68 1.98 -5.88
N ASP A 28 35.03 1.39 -7.02
CA ASP A 28 34.10 0.51 -7.76
C ASP A 28 33.60 -0.54 -6.76
N ARG A 29 32.44 -0.30 -6.16
CA ARG A 29 31.73 -1.33 -5.42
C ARG A 29 31.37 -2.38 -6.45
N VAL A 30 32.14 -3.43 -6.51
CA VAL A 30 31.75 -4.63 -7.25
C VAL A 30 30.36 -5.00 -6.71
N ALA A 31 29.34 -4.78 -7.52
CA ALA A 31 27.97 -5.06 -7.13
C ALA A 31 27.89 -6.55 -6.80
N ASP A 32 27.39 -6.87 -5.62
CA ASP A 32 27.20 -8.26 -5.21
C ASP A 32 26.17 -8.91 -6.16
N PRO A 33 26.55 -9.94 -6.93
CA PRO A 33 25.65 -10.59 -7.90
C PRO A 33 24.38 -11.15 -7.25
N PHE A 34 24.43 -11.47 -5.96
CA PHE A 34 23.25 -11.90 -5.20
C PHE A 34 22.29 -10.73 -4.95
N LEU A 35 22.80 -9.56 -4.54
CA LEU A 35 22.00 -8.36 -4.33
C LEU A 35 21.37 -7.86 -5.63
N GLU A 36 22.09 -7.93 -6.75
CA GLU A 36 21.54 -7.60 -8.08
C GLU A 36 20.37 -8.54 -8.46
N LYS A 37 20.54 -9.84 -8.20
CA LYS A 37 19.50 -10.83 -8.48
C LYS A 37 18.27 -10.61 -7.62
N VAL A 38 18.44 -10.28 -6.34
CA VAL A 38 17.33 -9.95 -5.42
C VAL A 38 16.64 -8.66 -5.87
N ALA A 39 17.37 -7.61 -6.23
CA ALA A 39 16.80 -6.36 -6.72
C ALA A 39 15.96 -6.59 -7.99
N LYS A 40 16.48 -7.34 -8.94
CA LYS A 40 15.75 -7.70 -10.16
C LYS A 40 14.47 -8.47 -9.85
N LEU A 41 14.51 -9.46 -8.94
CA LEU A 41 13.30 -10.20 -8.55
C LEU A 41 12.25 -9.29 -7.91
N CYS A 42 12.66 -8.34 -7.07
CA CYS A 42 11.75 -7.35 -6.48
C CYS A 42 11.10 -6.45 -7.56
N ASP A 43 11.87 -6.03 -8.57
CA ASP A 43 11.36 -5.23 -9.67
C ASP A 43 10.40 -6.03 -10.57
N ASP A 44 10.72 -7.30 -10.86
CA ASP A 44 9.84 -8.20 -11.62
C ASP A 44 8.50 -8.42 -10.89
N LEU A 45 8.54 -8.61 -9.56
CA LEU A 45 7.33 -8.77 -8.75
C LEU A 45 6.50 -7.48 -8.72
N ARG A 46 7.13 -6.32 -8.55
CA ARG A 46 6.44 -5.02 -8.58
C ARG A 46 5.75 -4.80 -9.92
N THR A 47 6.47 -5.03 -11.03
CA THR A 47 5.93 -4.91 -12.39
C THR A 47 4.74 -5.83 -12.61
N SER A 48 4.76 -7.07 -12.06
CA SER A 48 3.64 -8.00 -12.15
C SER A 48 2.41 -7.51 -11.40
N GLN A 49 2.59 -6.91 -10.23
CA GLN A 49 1.50 -6.36 -9.41
C GLN A 49 0.90 -5.10 -10.03
N GLU A 50 1.73 -4.22 -10.57
CA GLU A 50 1.28 -3.04 -11.32
C GLU A 50 0.45 -3.44 -12.54
N LYS A 51 0.90 -4.43 -13.32
CA LYS A 51 0.14 -4.98 -14.44
C LYS A 51 -1.22 -5.54 -14.01
N ARG A 52 -1.28 -6.23 -12.87
CA ARG A 52 -2.55 -6.71 -12.35
C ARG A 52 -3.53 -5.57 -12.07
N ARG A 53 -3.08 -4.46 -11.50
CA ARG A 53 -3.91 -3.27 -11.27
C ARG A 53 -4.38 -2.65 -12.59
N GLU A 54 -3.49 -2.52 -13.56
CA GLU A 54 -3.86 -2.08 -14.92
C GLU A 54 -4.90 -3.01 -15.56
N GLU A 55 -4.78 -4.32 -15.39
CA GLU A 55 -5.76 -5.30 -15.87
C GLU A 55 -7.12 -5.16 -15.17
N ILE A 56 -7.15 -4.87 -13.87
CA ILE A 56 -8.38 -4.60 -13.11
C ILE A 56 -9.05 -3.33 -13.65
N GLU A 57 -8.31 -2.24 -13.82
CA GLU A 57 -8.83 -0.99 -14.38
C GLU A 57 -9.39 -1.19 -15.80
N ALA A 58 -8.66 -1.90 -16.64
CA ALA A 58 -9.08 -2.20 -18.01
C ALA A 58 -10.32 -3.11 -18.07
N ARG A 59 -10.51 -3.98 -17.08
CA ARG A 59 -11.68 -4.88 -16.98
C ARG A 59 -12.94 -4.15 -16.54
N TYR A 60 -12.81 -3.10 -15.72
CA TYR A 60 -13.94 -2.36 -15.15
C TYR A 60 -13.90 -0.86 -15.54
N PRO A 61 -13.95 -0.55 -16.86
CA PRO A 61 -13.82 0.83 -17.33
C PRO A 61 -14.97 1.74 -16.89
N ARG A 62 -16.15 1.20 -16.55
CA ARG A 62 -17.27 1.98 -16.00
C ARG A 62 -17.00 2.45 -14.56
N VAL A 63 -16.12 1.75 -13.85
CA VAL A 63 -15.75 2.08 -12.46
C VAL A 63 -14.58 3.04 -12.41
N PHE A 64 -13.51 2.73 -13.13
CA PHE A 64 -12.26 3.51 -13.07
C PHE A 64 -12.16 4.60 -14.14
N GLY A 65 -13.18 4.73 -14.96
CA GLY A 65 -13.15 5.59 -16.14
C GLY A 65 -12.43 4.90 -17.29
N SER A 66 -13.06 4.80 -18.47
CA SER A 66 -12.32 4.48 -19.67
C SER A 66 -11.34 5.62 -19.90
N GLY A 67 -10.06 5.33 -20.01
CA GLY A 67 -9.03 6.30 -20.33
C GLY A 67 -9.19 6.94 -21.72
N THR A 68 -10.37 7.50 -21.99
CA THR A 68 -10.54 8.48 -23.04
C THR A 68 -9.74 9.68 -22.58
N LYS A 69 -8.53 9.79 -23.14
CA LYS A 69 -7.77 11.03 -23.07
C LYS A 69 -8.75 12.14 -23.44
N SER A 70 -9.13 12.94 -22.48
CA SER A 70 -9.78 14.20 -22.76
C SER A 70 -8.80 14.98 -23.60
N ASP A 71 -9.26 15.53 -24.74
CA ASP A 71 -8.46 16.48 -25.54
C ASP A 71 -8.19 17.79 -24.79
N ASP A 72 -8.71 17.94 -23.57
CA ASP A 72 -8.44 19.05 -22.68
C ASP A 72 -7.16 18.77 -21.86
N PRO A 73 -6.05 19.49 -22.11
CA PRO A 73 -4.79 19.33 -21.39
C PRO A 73 -4.89 19.65 -19.88
N ASN A 74 -5.98 20.27 -19.43
CA ASN A 74 -6.24 20.56 -18.01
C ASN A 74 -7.12 19.49 -17.33
N GLN A 75 -7.75 18.59 -18.07
CA GLN A 75 -8.41 17.41 -17.55
C GLN A 75 -7.47 16.21 -17.63
N SER A 76 -6.54 16.14 -16.71
CA SER A 76 -5.83 14.90 -16.44
C SER A 76 -6.83 13.92 -15.78
N PHE A 77 -7.51 13.11 -16.59
CA PHE A 77 -8.07 11.86 -16.11
C PHE A 77 -6.88 10.93 -15.82
N GLY A 78 -6.16 11.25 -14.74
CA GLY A 78 -5.13 10.39 -14.23
C GLY A 78 -5.76 9.07 -13.81
N THR A 79 -5.09 7.98 -14.11
CA THR A 79 -5.29 6.69 -13.45
C THR A 79 -5.49 6.94 -11.96
N VAL A 80 -6.56 6.37 -11.39
CA VAL A 80 -6.84 6.50 -9.95
C VAL A 80 -5.65 5.95 -9.19
N ALA A 81 -5.06 6.75 -8.31
CA ALA A 81 -3.89 6.30 -7.56
C ALA A 81 -4.29 5.20 -6.55
N TRP A 82 -3.56 4.09 -6.57
CA TRP A 82 -3.70 2.97 -5.63
C TRP A 82 -2.68 3.17 -4.49
N GLU A 83 -3.05 3.96 -3.49
CA GLU A 83 -2.17 4.38 -2.39
C GLU A 83 -2.26 3.42 -1.19
N PHE A 84 -2.10 2.12 -1.44
CA PHE A 84 -2.13 1.05 -0.44
C PHE A 84 -1.38 -0.18 -0.93
N GLY A 85 -1.17 -1.16 -0.04
CA GLY A 85 -0.44 -2.40 -0.36
C GLY A 85 -1.24 -3.37 -1.24
N TYR A 86 -0.56 -4.20 -1.97
CA TYR A 86 -1.13 -5.14 -2.96
C TYR A 86 -2.03 -6.22 -2.35
N GLY A 87 -1.95 -6.44 -1.04
CA GLY A 87 -2.81 -7.42 -0.34
C GLY A 87 -4.30 -7.09 -0.43
N TRP A 88 -4.66 -5.84 -0.72
CA TRP A 88 -6.05 -5.42 -0.89
C TRP A 88 -6.53 -5.39 -2.35
N ASP A 89 -5.69 -5.72 -3.32
CA ASP A 89 -6.06 -5.70 -4.74
C ASP A 89 -7.29 -6.60 -5.02
N THR A 90 -7.41 -7.75 -4.35
CA THR A 90 -8.58 -8.63 -4.49
C THR A 90 -9.85 -8.01 -3.91
N LEU A 91 -9.76 -7.23 -2.82
CA LEU A 91 -10.91 -6.49 -2.30
C LEU A 91 -11.41 -5.48 -3.31
N ILE A 92 -10.49 -4.70 -3.91
CA ILE A 92 -10.82 -3.70 -4.92
C ILE A 92 -11.38 -4.35 -6.19
N GLU A 93 -10.81 -5.47 -6.66
CA GLU A 93 -11.33 -6.19 -7.83
C GLU A 93 -12.78 -6.66 -7.62
N ASN A 94 -13.09 -7.21 -6.44
CA ASN A 94 -14.44 -7.63 -6.09
C ASN A 94 -15.41 -6.45 -5.95
N LEU A 95 -14.97 -5.35 -5.34
CA LEU A 95 -15.75 -4.12 -5.24
C LEU A 95 -16.05 -3.55 -6.63
N ALA A 96 -15.03 -3.45 -7.48
CA ALA A 96 -15.19 -2.96 -8.86
C ALA A 96 -16.16 -3.83 -9.66
N ALA A 97 -16.08 -5.16 -9.54
CA ALA A 97 -17.01 -6.08 -10.18
C ALA A 97 -18.46 -5.91 -9.69
N ALA A 98 -18.65 -5.59 -8.41
CA ALA A 98 -19.97 -5.36 -7.84
C ALA A 98 -20.55 -4.00 -8.27
N ILE A 99 -19.75 -2.95 -8.25
CA ILE A 99 -20.14 -1.61 -8.73
C ILE A 99 -20.45 -1.64 -10.24
N ASP A 100 -19.61 -2.30 -11.02
CA ASP A 100 -19.79 -2.41 -12.48
C ASP A 100 -21.13 -3.05 -12.83
N ARG A 101 -21.53 -4.12 -12.10
CA ARG A 101 -22.86 -4.73 -12.24
C ARG A 101 -24.00 -3.78 -11.83
N GLU A 102 -23.81 -2.99 -10.78
CA GLU A 102 -24.81 -2.02 -10.37
C GLU A 102 -25.01 -0.92 -11.43
N ILE A 103 -23.91 -0.43 -12.02
CA ILE A 103 -23.93 0.52 -13.13
C ILE A 103 -24.57 -0.10 -14.39
N GLU A 104 -24.34 -1.39 -14.65
CA GLU A 104 -25.00 -2.10 -15.75
C GLU A 104 -26.52 -2.18 -15.57
N HIS A 105 -26.98 -2.36 -14.33
CA HIS A 105 -28.43 -2.34 -14.01
C HIS A 105 -29.04 -0.95 -14.05
N ASP A 106 -28.28 0.07 -13.64
CA ASP A 106 -28.72 1.47 -13.67
C ASP A 106 -27.67 2.37 -14.34
N PRO A 107 -27.66 2.43 -15.68
CA PRO A 107 -26.71 3.28 -16.42
C PRO A 107 -26.84 4.79 -16.11
N SER A 108 -27.96 5.21 -15.49
CA SER A 108 -28.14 6.60 -15.07
C SER A 108 -27.14 7.03 -13.97
N LEU A 109 -26.48 6.07 -13.31
CA LEU A 109 -25.41 6.32 -12.35
C LEU A 109 -24.16 6.97 -12.99
N LEU A 110 -23.99 6.88 -14.30
CA LEU A 110 -22.92 7.54 -15.05
C LEU A 110 -23.32 8.89 -15.64
N ILE A 111 -24.53 9.37 -15.36
CA ILE A 111 -25.08 10.61 -15.92
C ILE A 111 -25.13 11.67 -14.83
N GLU A 112 -24.52 12.83 -15.10
CA GLU A 112 -24.68 14.01 -14.26
C GLU A 112 -26.01 14.69 -14.53
N ASP A 113 -26.71 15.09 -13.46
CA ASP A 113 -27.92 15.90 -13.52
C ASP A 113 -27.82 17.01 -12.48
N HIS A 114 -27.20 18.10 -12.90
CA HIS A 114 -26.96 19.27 -12.04
C HIS A 114 -28.26 19.96 -11.56
N GLU A 115 -29.36 19.84 -12.32
CA GLU A 115 -30.64 20.44 -11.95
C GLU A 115 -31.23 19.74 -10.72
N ASN A 116 -31.02 18.43 -10.60
CA ASN A 116 -31.46 17.59 -9.47
C ASN A 116 -30.33 17.28 -8.47
N GLY A 117 -29.14 17.89 -8.62
CA GLY A 117 -28.01 17.69 -7.71
C GLY A 117 -27.40 16.29 -7.79
N LYS A 118 -27.59 15.56 -8.89
CA LYS A 118 -27.07 14.22 -9.10
C LYS A 118 -25.68 14.27 -9.75
N PHE A 119 -24.71 13.65 -9.11
CA PHE A 119 -23.34 13.48 -9.65
C PHE A 119 -23.20 12.10 -10.29
N ALA A 120 -22.48 12.02 -11.40
CA ALA A 120 -22.08 10.76 -11.99
C ALA A 120 -21.16 9.98 -11.02
N PHE A 121 -21.29 8.65 -11.01
CA PHE A 121 -20.37 7.82 -10.26
C PHE A 121 -18.94 7.98 -10.83
N LYS A 122 -18.00 8.28 -9.94
CA LYS A 122 -16.58 8.44 -10.29
C LYS A 122 -15.73 8.14 -9.07
N VAL A 123 -14.72 7.26 -9.25
CA VAL A 123 -13.69 7.03 -8.23
C VAL A 123 -12.72 8.22 -8.23
N GLU A 124 -12.43 8.75 -7.05
CA GLU A 124 -11.57 9.93 -6.87
C GLU A 124 -10.22 9.56 -6.30
N GLN A 125 -10.21 8.71 -5.26
CA GLN A 125 -8.98 8.29 -4.59
C GLN A 125 -9.20 6.96 -3.85
N MET A 126 -8.19 6.11 -3.84
CA MET A 126 -8.14 4.92 -3.01
C MET A 126 -6.85 4.92 -2.21
N LYS A 127 -6.94 4.85 -0.89
CA LYS A 127 -5.74 4.90 -0.01
C LYS A 127 -5.92 4.14 1.29
N GLU A 128 -4.80 3.83 1.92
CA GLU A 128 -4.74 3.38 3.31
C GLU A 128 -4.92 4.56 4.26
N LYS A 129 -5.69 4.38 5.33
CA LYS A 129 -5.79 5.33 6.43
C LYS A 129 -6.07 4.61 7.74
N PHE A 130 -5.15 4.74 8.71
CA PHE A 130 -5.26 4.14 10.04
C PHE A 130 -5.45 2.61 10.03
N GLY A 131 -4.79 1.92 9.10
CA GLY A 131 -4.88 0.47 8.95
C GLY A 131 -6.09 -0.02 8.17
N ALA A 132 -6.92 0.86 7.60
CA ALA A 132 -8.07 0.49 6.79
C ALA A 132 -8.05 1.16 5.42
N LEU A 133 -8.67 0.50 4.44
CA LEU A 133 -8.93 1.07 3.11
C LEU A 133 -9.89 2.25 3.23
N ARG A 134 -9.66 3.27 2.40
CA ARG A 134 -10.61 4.35 2.10
C ARG A 134 -10.79 4.46 0.60
N PHE A 135 -12.04 4.37 0.18
CA PHE A 135 -12.47 4.43 -1.21
C PHE A 135 -13.31 5.69 -1.43
N TYR A 136 -12.67 6.75 -1.91
CA TYR A 136 -13.34 8.04 -2.16
C TYR A 136 -13.91 8.07 -3.57
N TYR A 137 -15.17 8.49 -3.66
CA TYR A 137 -15.90 8.57 -4.92
C TYR A 137 -17.01 9.63 -4.83
N SER A 138 -17.50 10.08 -5.97
CA SER A 138 -18.69 10.90 -6.09
C SER A 138 -19.83 10.12 -6.74
N GLY A 139 -21.05 10.58 -6.59
CA GLY A 139 -22.24 9.93 -7.15
C GLY A 139 -22.55 8.58 -6.50
N GLY A 140 -23.18 7.69 -7.28
CA GLY A 140 -23.59 6.38 -6.80
C GLY A 140 -25.01 6.36 -6.19
N ASN A 141 -25.37 5.21 -5.63
CA ASN A 141 -26.64 4.97 -4.93
C ASN A 141 -26.40 4.22 -3.61
N ASP A 142 -27.45 3.97 -2.83
CA ASP A 142 -27.35 3.31 -1.53
C ASP A 142 -26.68 1.93 -1.59
N ARG A 143 -26.83 1.20 -2.71
CA ARG A 143 -26.16 -0.10 -2.89
C ARG A 143 -24.66 0.03 -3.07
N ILE A 144 -24.21 1.01 -3.86
CA ILE A 144 -22.79 1.31 -4.03
C ILE A 144 -22.21 1.76 -2.68
N HIS A 145 -22.92 2.63 -1.93
CA HIS A 145 -22.50 3.05 -0.60
C HIS A 145 -22.30 1.84 0.34
N ALA A 146 -23.29 0.93 0.38
CA ALA A 146 -23.19 -0.28 1.21
C ALA A 146 -22.04 -1.23 0.78
N LEU A 147 -21.76 -1.35 -0.52
CA LEU A 147 -20.65 -2.16 -1.04
C LEU A 147 -19.30 -1.58 -0.64
N VAL A 148 -19.16 -0.26 -0.73
CA VAL A 148 -17.94 0.44 -0.32
C VAL A 148 -17.73 0.29 1.19
N ASP A 149 -18.75 0.60 2.01
CA ASP A 149 -18.69 0.46 3.47
C ASP A 149 -18.29 -0.96 3.89
N MET A 150 -18.89 -1.97 3.26
CA MET A 150 -18.56 -3.37 3.54
C MET A 150 -17.10 -3.68 3.18
N THR A 151 -16.61 -3.18 2.05
CA THR A 151 -15.24 -3.42 1.59
C THR A 151 -14.22 -2.71 2.48
N GLU A 152 -14.49 -1.47 2.89
CA GLU A 152 -13.66 -0.75 3.86
C GLU A 152 -13.58 -1.49 5.20
N ASN A 153 -14.71 -1.99 5.71
CA ASN A 153 -14.75 -2.78 6.93
C ASN A 153 -13.98 -4.10 6.81
N LEU A 154 -14.12 -4.82 5.68
CA LEU A 154 -13.39 -6.06 5.42
C LEU A 154 -11.87 -5.82 5.37
N SER A 155 -11.43 -4.67 4.87
CA SER A 155 -10.00 -4.34 4.81
C SER A 155 -9.31 -4.33 6.17
N ALA A 156 -10.06 -4.06 7.26
CA ALA A 156 -9.57 -4.11 8.62
C ALA A 156 -9.27 -5.53 9.12
N SER A 157 -9.63 -6.56 8.35
CA SER A 157 -9.35 -7.97 8.65
C SER A 157 -8.44 -8.63 7.61
N VAL A 158 -7.97 -7.88 6.60
CA VAL A 158 -7.13 -8.39 5.52
C VAL A 158 -5.77 -7.70 5.54
N CYS A 159 -4.70 -8.48 5.58
CA CYS A 159 -3.33 -7.98 5.56
C CYS A 159 -3.08 -7.14 4.30
N GLU A 160 -2.76 -5.87 4.47
CA GLU A 160 -2.49 -4.92 3.38
C GLU A 160 -1.33 -5.37 2.47
N VAL A 161 -0.40 -6.18 3.00
CA VAL A 161 0.79 -6.61 2.26
C VAL A 161 0.55 -7.86 1.43
N CYS A 162 -0.05 -8.91 2.01
CA CYS A 162 -0.13 -10.22 1.38
C CYS A 162 -1.56 -10.75 1.15
N GLY A 163 -2.59 -10.07 1.68
CA GLY A 163 -3.99 -10.49 1.52
C GLY A 163 -4.46 -11.61 2.45
N SER A 164 -3.60 -12.13 3.34
CA SER A 164 -4.01 -13.08 4.39
C SER A 164 -4.87 -12.40 5.45
N LEU A 165 -5.48 -13.18 6.36
CA LEU A 165 -6.14 -12.60 7.53
C LEU A 165 -5.13 -11.78 8.33
N GLY A 166 -5.55 -10.60 8.73
CA GLY A 166 -4.74 -9.63 9.46
C GLY A 166 -5.51 -8.99 10.60
N THR A 167 -4.78 -8.27 11.43
CA THR A 167 -5.32 -7.46 12.53
C THR A 167 -4.64 -6.10 12.53
N LEU A 168 -5.25 -5.13 13.20
CA LEU A 168 -4.65 -3.81 13.35
C LEU A 168 -3.34 -3.91 14.14
N CYS A 169 -2.27 -3.40 13.54
CA CYS A 169 -0.93 -3.39 14.12
C CYS A 169 -0.39 -1.97 14.15
N LYS A 170 0.44 -1.67 15.16
CA LYS A 170 1.11 -0.39 15.34
C LYS A 170 2.62 -0.56 15.14
N LYS A 171 3.26 0.40 14.49
CA LYS A 171 4.73 0.44 14.33
C LYS A 171 5.42 0.52 15.69
N ASN A 172 6.42 -0.35 15.93
CA ASN A 172 7.10 -0.46 17.23
C ASN A 172 7.73 0.86 17.69
N ASN A 173 8.26 1.65 16.75
CA ASN A 173 8.89 2.93 17.05
C ASN A 173 8.15 4.09 16.34
N GLY A 174 6.82 4.18 16.49
CA GLY A 174 6.03 5.22 15.84
C GLY A 174 4.54 5.12 16.10
N SER A 175 3.77 6.00 15.44
CA SER A 175 2.31 6.04 15.51
C SER A 175 1.62 5.44 14.27
N TRP A 176 2.37 4.96 13.32
CA TRP A 176 1.86 4.42 12.05
C TRP A 176 1.13 3.10 12.30
N MET A 177 -0.06 2.96 11.77
CA MET A 177 -0.91 1.78 11.90
C MET A 177 -1.12 1.12 10.55
N LYS A 178 -1.20 -0.22 10.53
CA LYS A 178 -1.52 -1.05 9.35
C LYS A 178 -2.28 -2.29 9.77
N THR A 179 -3.12 -2.82 8.92
CA THR A 179 -3.67 -4.17 9.10
C THR A 179 -2.71 -5.19 8.50
N LEU A 180 -2.15 -6.04 9.32
CA LEU A 180 -1.12 -7.01 8.95
C LEU A 180 -1.41 -8.39 9.54
N CYS A 181 -1.02 -9.46 8.81
CA CYS A 181 -0.88 -10.78 9.41
C CYS A 181 0.39 -10.86 10.28
N GLU A 182 0.49 -11.89 11.10
CA GLU A 182 1.60 -12.07 12.04
C GLU A 182 2.97 -12.02 11.33
N ASP A 183 3.14 -12.77 10.24
CA ASP A 183 4.40 -12.83 9.49
C ASP A 183 4.81 -11.47 8.90
N CYS A 184 3.84 -10.71 8.37
CA CYS A 184 4.11 -9.39 7.81
C CYS A 184 4.39 -8.35 8.91
N ALA A 185 3.70 -8.44 10.04
CA ALA A 185 3.90 -7.57 11.18
C ALA A 185 5.31 -7.76 11.76
N GLU A 186 5.75 -8.99 11.98
CA GLU A 186 7.09 -9.31 12.47
C GLU A 186 8.17 -8.77 11.52
N LYS A 187 8.09 -9.11 10.21
CA LYS A 187 9.06 -8.67 9.20
C LYS A 187 9.15 -7.15 9.08
N MET A 188 8.05 -6.45 9.29
CA MET A 188 7.97 -5.00 9.14
C MET A 188 8.18 -4.23 10.46
N GLY A 189 8.32 -4.92 11.60
CA GLY A 189 8.49 -4.32 12.94
C GLY A 189 7.22 -3.62 13.43
N TYR A 190 6.09 -4.30 13.35
CA TYR A 190 4.80 -3.91 13.89
C TYR A 190 4.37 -4.90 14.96
N THR A 191 3.53 -4.46 15.90
CA THR A 191 2.89 -5.31 16.91
C THR A 191 1.37 -5.12 16.86
N PRO A 192 0.58 -6.19 17.10
CA PRO A 192 -0.86 -6.09 17.18
C PRO A 192 -1.30 -5.07 18.24
N VAL A 193 -2.33 -4.30 17.93
CA VAL A 193 -3.01 -3.43 18.89
C VAL A 193 -3.97 -4.29 19.69
N LEU A 194 -3.72 -4.43 21.00
CA LEU A 194 -4.64 -5.09 21.91
C LEU A 194 -5.68 -4.04 22.33
N PHE A 195 -6.95 -4.34 22.10
CA PHE A 195 -8.06 -3.60 22.68
C PHE A 195 -8.36 -4.29 24.03
N ASP A 196 -8.28 -3.56 25.14
CA ASP A 196 -8.68 -4.08 26.44
C ASP A 196 -10.21 -4.20 26.45
N ASP A 197 -10.74 -5.31 25.96
CA ASP A 197 -12.17 -5.62 26.02
C ASP A 197 -12.63 -6.00 27.46
N ASP A 198 -11.71 -6.08 28.42
CA ASP A 198 -11.97 -6.52 29.80
C ASP A 198 -12.03 -5.37 30.82
N ALA A 199 -12.15 -4.11 30.40
CA ALA A 199 -12.09 -2.98 31.33
C ALA A 199 -13.45 -2.60 31.98
N GLU A 200 -14.56 -3.33 31.72
CA GLU A 200 -15.84 -3.14 32.49
C GLU A 200 -16.67 -4.44 32.48
N ALA A 201 -16.47 -5.25 33.51
CA ALA A 201 -17.45 -6.24 33.98
C ALA A 201 -17.64 -6.09 35.48
#